data_72517cbd6bc4a09351211c6a3c92fb87
#
_entry.id   72517cbd6bc4a09351211c6a3c92fb87
#
_cell.length_a   1.000
_cell.length_b   1.000
_cell.length_c   1.000
_cell.angle_alpha   90.00
_cell.angle_beta   90.00
_cell.angle_gamma   90.00
#
_symmetry.space_group_name_H-M   'P 1'
#
loop_
_entity.id
_entity.type
_entity.pdbx_description
1 polymer ?
#
loop_
_entity_poly.entity_id
_entity_poly.type
_entity_poly.pdbx_seq_one_letter_code
_entity_poly.pdbx_strand_id
1 'polypeptide(L)'
;LLRKNPIVKLFPCLRESVDRDLLMTDWDHNDTRPVDWVGGGFMVISRDAMMRIGFLDKNFIYGMEDIDYCIRVWKTGLKVYYVHTATITHIGNRPSTKFGWFLFQIYFSTIRLLLKHGFYSRKGGS
;
A
#
# COMPACT_ATOMS: atom_id res chain seq x y z
N LEU A 1 -8.02 -5.57 -0.20
CA LEU A 1 -7.89 -6.91 0.38
C LEU A 1 -8.77 -7.05 1.60
N LEU A 2 -8.61 -6.21 2.58
CA LEU A 2 -9.49 -6.12 3.75
C LEU A 2 -10.96 -5.92 3.33
N ARG A 3 -11.22 -5.13 2.30
CA ARG A 3 -12.56 -4.88 1.75
C ARG A 3 -13.28 -6.16 1.26
N LYS A 4 -12.55 -7.22 0.89
CA LYS A 4 -13.12 -8.52 0.48
C LYS A 4 -13.17 -9.54 1.60
N ASN A 5 -12.64 -9.22 2.78
CA ASN A 5 -12.71 -10.09 3.93
C ASN A 5 -14.18 -10.24 4.36
N PRO A 6 -14.71 -11.46 4.50
CA PRO A 6 -16.10 -11.69 4.91
C PRO A 6 -16.39 -11.08 6.29
N ILE A 7 -15.42 -11.02 7.19
CA ILE A 7 -15.56 -10.38 8.51
C ILE A 7 -15.80 -8.88 8.37
N VAL A 8 -15.04 -8.18 7.50
CA VAL A 8 -15.20 -6.75 7.24
C VAL A 8 -16.54 -6.44 6.57
N LYS A 9 -17.07 -7.39 5.76
CA LYS A 9 -18.42 -7.27 5.18
C LYS A 9 -19.54 -7.37 6.22
N LEU A 10 -19.30 -8.10 7.29
CA LEU A 10 -20.29 -8.30 8.37
C LEU A 10 -20.41 -7.08 9.28
N PHE A 11 -19.38 -6.21 9.30
CA PHE A 11 -19.34 -5.00 10.13
C PHE A 11 -19.15 -3.75 9.26
N PRO A 12 -20.23 -3.09 8.80
CA PRO A 12 -20.16 -1.91 7.93
C PRO A 12 -19.28 -0.79 8.49
N CYS A 13 -19.37 -0.53 9.80
CA CYS A 13 -18.57 0.49 10.49
C CYS A 13 -17.05 0.21 10.39
N LEU A 14 -16.65 -1.06 10.53
CA LEU A 14 -15.24 -1.46 10.37
C LEU A 14 -14.78 -1.28 8.92
N ARG A 15 -15.68 -1.51 7.96
CA ARG A 15 -15.39 -1.30 6.54
C ARG A 15 -15.15 0.18 6.23
N GLU A 16 -15.98 1.07 6.74
CA GLU A 16 -15.83 2.51 6.53
C GLU A 16 -14.53 3.05 7.14
N SER A 17 -14.18 2.60 8.34
CA SER A 17 -12.91 2.95 8.97
C SER A 17 -11.72 2.46 8.14
N VAL A 18 -11.74 1.20 7.70
CA VAL A 18 -10.69 0.63 6.86
C VAL A 18 -10.58 1.32 5.50
N ASP A 19 -11.70 1.65 4.85
CA ASP A 19 -11.71 2.36 3.57
C ASP A 19 -11.20 3.81 3.75
N ARG A 20 -11.55 4.46 4.85
CA ARG A 20 -11.07 5.81 5.18
C ARG A 20 -9.55 5.84 5.34
N ASP A 21 -9.02 4.94 6.17
CA ASP A 21 -7.60 4.90 6.49
C ASP A 21 -6.75 4.40 5.29
N LEU A 22 -7.29 3.45 4.53
CA LEU A 22 -6.56 2.84 3.43
C LEU A 22 -6.65 3.61 2.11
N LEU A 23 -7.82 4.21 1.83
CA LEU A 23 -8.10 4.92 0.59
C LEU A 23 -8.16 6.44 0.78
N MET A 24 -7.99 6.92 2.02
CA MET A 24 -8.07 8.35 2.37
C MET A 24 -9.36 8.98 1.80
N THR A 25 -10.51 8.31 2.02
CA THR A 25 -11.82 8.69 1.42
C THR A 25 -12.40 9.99 1.97
N ASP A 26 -11.80 10.54 3.00
CA ASP A 26 -12.06 11.87 3.57
C ASP A 26 -11.40 13.02 2.77
N TRP A 27 -10.67 12.66 1.74
CA TRP A 27 -9.97 13.58 0.86
C TRP A 27 -10.43 13.41 -0.61
N ASP A 28 -10.61 14.51 -1.32
CA ASP A 28 -11.10 14.54 -2.71
C ASP A 28 -10.04 14.16 -3.77
N HIS A 29 -8.79 13.95 -3.36
CA HIS A 29 -7.65 13.58 -4.21
C HIS A 29 -7.29 14.61 -5.31
N ASN A 30 -7.72 15.86 -5.16
CA ASN A 30 -7.52 16.92 -6.16
C ASN A 30 -6.25 17.76 -5.97
N ASP A 31 -5.37 17.37 -5.03
CA ASP A 31 -4.10 18.04 -4.81
C ASP A 31 -2.94 17.05 -4.67
N THR A 32 -1.73 17.52 -4.93
CA THR A 32 -0.51 16.75 -4.71
C THR A 32 -0.08 16.91 -3.26
N ARG A 33 -0.01 15.80 -2.51
CA ARG A 33 0.39 15.81 -1.10
C ARG A 33 1.17 14.58 -0.68
N PRO A 34 1.90 14.65 0.46
CA PRO A 34 2.51 13.47 1.05
C PRO A 34 1.43 12.48 1.51
N VAL A 35 1.64 11.19 1.20
CA VAL A 35 0.75 10.08 1.62
C VAL A 35 1.58 8.98 2.27
N ASP A 36 0.95 8.13 3.06
CA ASP A 36 1.66 7.06 3.74
C ASP A 36 2.21 6.02 2.76
N TRP A 37 1.45 5.70 1.72
CA TRP A 37 1.85 4.76 0.69
C TRP A 37 1.09 4.99 -0.62
N VAL A 38 1.62 4.46 -1.70
CA VAL A 38 1.00 4.42 -3.03
C VAL A 38 1.04 2.99 -3.56
N GLY A 39 0.02 2.62 -4.35
CA GLY A 39 -0.06 1.28 -4.92
C GLY A 39 0.95 1.03 -6.02
N GLY A 40 1.49 -0.19 -6.10
CA GLY A 40 2.48 -0.61 -7.08
C GLY A 40 1.99 -0.64 -8.53
N GLY A 41 0.69 -0.44 -8.78
CA GLY A 41 0.14 -0.35 -10.13
C GLY A 41 0.69 0.82 -10.96
N PHE A 42 1.05 1.91 -10.29
CA PHE A 42 1.81 3.03 -10.88
C PHE A 42 2.62 3.73 -9.80
N MET A 43 3.90 3.44 -9.75
CA MET A 43 4.83 4.02 -8.80
C MET A 43 6.07 4.52 -9.54
N VAL A 44 6.41 5.79 -9.35
CA VAL A 44 7.66 6.37 -9.85
C VAL A 44 8.62 6.53 -8.67
N ILE A 45 9.79 5.94 -8.79
CA ILE A 45 10.82 5.97 -7.76
C ILE A 45 11.96 6.87 -8.23
N SER A 46 12.30 7.87 -7.43
CA SER A 46 13.43 8.75 -7.75
C SER A 46 14.75 7.98 -7.67
N ARG A 47 15.74 8.41 -8.47
CA ARG A 47 17.09 7.82 -8.43
C ARG A 47 17.71 7.92 -7.03
N ASP A 48 17.51 9.04 -6.33
CA ASP A 48 18.01 9.23 -4.97
C ASP A 48 17.40 8.22 -4.00
N ALA A 49 16.09 8.01 -4.04
CA ALA A 49 15.43 6.98 -3.23
C ALA A 49 15.99 5.58 -3.56
N MET A 50 16.16 5.26 -4.84
CA MET A 50 16.69 3.96 -5.27
C MET A 50 18.13 3.75 -4.77
N MET A 51 18.98 4.77 -4.81
CA MET A 51 20.36 4.69 -4.33
C MET A 51 20.45 4.54 -2.80
N ARG A 52 19.55 5.16 -2.04
CA ARG A 52 19.56 5.09 -0.57
C ARG A 52 18.88 3.85 0.00
N ILE A 53 17.81 3.40 -0.64
CA ILE A 53 16.89 2.39 -0.11
C ILE A 53 17.05 1.06 -0.83
N GLY A 54 17.54 1.09 -2.07
CA GLY A 54 17.58 -0.06 -2.96
C GLY A 54 16.26 -0.28 -3.70
N PHE A 55 16.05 -1.50 -4.16
CA PHE A 55 14.88 -1.92 -4.93
C PHE A 55 13.73 -2.43 -4.04
N LEU A 56 12.62 -2.79 -4.68
CA LEU A 56 11.54 -3.53 -4.04
C LEU A 56 12.07 -4.87 -3.48
N ASP A 57 11.56 -5.27 -2.32
CA ASP A 57 11.99 -6.52 -1.69
C ASP A 57 11.34 -7.72 -2.40
N LYS A 58 12.15 -8.48 -3.13
CA LYS A 58 11.74 -9.67 -3.90
C LYS A 58 11.12 -10.80 -3.07
N ASN A 59 11.24 -10.72 -1.76
CA ASN A 59 10.66 -11.73 -0.88
C ASN A 59 9.16 -11.51 -0.63
N PHE A 60 8.59 -10.39 -1.10
CA PHE A 60 7.15 -10.22 -1.21
C PHE A 60 6.70 -10.84 -2.53
N ILE A 61 6.11 -12.03 -2.47
CA ILE A 61 5.74 -12.80 -3.68
C ILE A 61 4.52 -12.17 -4.35
N TYR A 62 3.58 -11.64 -3.55
CA TYR A 62 2.38 -10.98 -4.05
C TYR A 62 1.80 -10.00 -3.04
N GLY A 63 1.84 -8.71 -3.42
CA GLY A 63 1.34 -7.61 -2.59
C GLY A 63 2.23 -7.27 -1.40
N MET A 64 2.04 -6.10 -0.85
CA MET A 64 2.79 -5.50 0.27
C MET A 64 4.21 -5.03 -0.06
N GLU A 65 4.75 -5.32 -1.25
CA GLU A 65 6.06 -4.83 -1.70
C GLU A 65 6.09 -3.31 -1.86
N ASP A 66 4.98 -2.75 -2.30
CA ASP A 66 4.75 -1.31 -2.44
C ASP A 66 4.68 -0.61 -1.07
N ILE A 67 3.93 -1.18 -0.15
CA ILE A 67 3.83 -0.68 1.23
C ILE A 67 5.19 -0.78 1.94
N ASP A 68 5.90 -1.93 1.82
CA ASP A 68 7.25 -2.10 2.34
C ASP A 68 8.19 -1.01 1.84
N TYR A 69 8.13 -0.72 0.53
CA TYR A 69 8.99 0.31 -0.06
C TYR A 69 8.67 1.70 0.48
N CYS A 70 7.39 2.05 0.56
CA CYS A 70 6.95 3.34 1.11
C CYS A 70 7.37 3.52 2.58
N ILE A 71 7.25 2.48 3.40
CA ILE A 71 7.73 2.52 4.79
C ILE A 71 9.24 2.77 4.85
N ARG A 72 10.02 2.11 3.99
CA ARG A 72 11.48 2.33 3.91
C ARG A 72 11.81 3.75 3.47
N VAL A 73 11.06 4.31 2.51
CA VAL A 73 11.18 5.72 2.10
C VAL A 73 11.01 6.64 3.31
N TRP A 74 9.93 6.49 4.06
CA TRP A 74 9.66 7.31 5.25
C TRP A 74 10.73 7.16 6.33
N LYS A 75 11.25 5.96 6.56
CA LYS A 75 12.33 5.70 7.54
C LYS A 75 13.65 6.40 7.20
N THR A 76 13.87 6.76 5.94
CA THR A 76 15.07 7.52 5.50
C THR A 76 14.88 9.04 5.50
N GLY A 77 13.73 9.54 5.94
CA GLY A 77 13.39 10.97 5.91
C GLY A 77 12.95 11.48 4.53
N LEU A 78 12.90 10.61 3.52
CA LEU A 78 12.28 10.93 2.24
C LEU A 78 10.76 10.87 2.35
N LYS A 79 10.05 11.38 1.34
CA LYS A 79 8.59 11.44 1.34
C LYS A 79 7.99 10.65 0.18
N VAL A 80 6.83 10.07 0.43
CA VAL A 80 5.97 9.48 -0.60
C VAL A 80 4.90 10.51 -0.95
N TYR A 81 4.70 10.76 -2.25
CA TYR A 81 3.71 11.73 -2.72
C TYR A 81 2.66 11.06 -3.59
N TYR A 82 1.41 11.42 -3.37
CA TYR A 82 0.37 11.30 -4.38
C TYR A 82 0.43 12.51 -5.31
N VAL A 83 0.45 12.27 -6.63
CA VAL A 83 0.50 13.31 -7.66
C VAL A 83 -0.80 13.26 -8.44
N HIS A 84 -1.73 14.15 -8.14
CA HIS A 84 -3.10 14.16 -8.71
C HIS A 84 -3.16 14.34 -10.24
N THR A 85 -2.15 15.01 -10.82
CA THR A 85 -2.07 15.26 -12.26
C THR A 85 -1.55 14.05 -13.06
N ALA A 86 -0.96 13.06 -12.39
CA ALA A 86 -0.43 11.86 -13.02
C ALA A 86 -1.47 10.73 -12.98
N THR A 87 -2.14 10.49 -14.09
CA THR A 87 -3.19 9.48 -14.19
C THR A 87 -2.84 8.39 -15.20
N ILE A 88 -3.22 7.16 -14.89
CA ILE A 88 -3.10 6.01 -15.79
C ILE A 88 -4.40 5.22 -15.81
N THR A 89 -4.62 4.48 -16.88
CA THR A 89 -5.64 3.44 -16.91
C THR A 89 -5.00 2.10 -16.61
N HIS A 90 -5.28 1.55 -15.44
CA HIS A 90 -4.78 0.24 -15.03
C HIS A 90 -5.78 -0.86 -15.34
N ILE A 91 -5.49 -1.65 -16.39
CA ILE A 91 -6.28 -2.83 -16.76
C ILE A 91 -5.87 -3.98 -15.84
N GLY A 92 -6.43 -4.00 -14.64
CA GLY A 92 -6.14 -5.03 -13.64
C GLY A 92 -6.65 -6.41 -14.06
N ASN A 93 -5.77 -7.25 -14.52
CA ASN A 93 -6.09 -8.66 -14.79
C ASN A 93 -6.10 -9.41 -13.44
N ARG A 94 -7.29 -9.55 -12.85
CA ARG A 94 -7.44 -10.32 -11.60
C ARG A 94 -7.47 -11.81 -11.94
N PRO A 95 -6.48 -12.61 -11.52
CA PRO A 95 -6.54 -14.06 -11.70
C PRO A 95 -7.72 -14.61 -10.88
N SER A 96 -8.85 -14.84 -11.56
CA SER A 96 -10.10 -15.31 -10.94
C SER A 96 -10.05 -16.79 -10.51
N THR A 97 -9.04 -17.54 -10.93
CA THR A 97 -9.06 -19.02 -10.88
C THR A 97 -8.29 -19.66 -9.73
N LYS A 98 -7.56 -18.89 -8.91
CA LYS A 98 -6.75 -19.44 -7.80
C LYS A 98 -6.94 -18.67 -6.49
N PHE A 99 -8.17 -18.45 -6.10
CA PHE A 99 -8.54 -17.64 -4.94
C PHE A 99 -7.84 -18.08 -3.63
N GLY A 100 -7.71 -19.36 -3.38
CA GLY A 100 -7.08 -19.89 -2.16
C GLY A 100 -5.56 -19.61 -2.11
N TRP A 101 -4.84 -19.88 -3.20
CA TRP A 101 -3.39 -19.64 -3.29
C TRP A 101 -3.05 -18.14 -3.20
N PHE A 102 -3.85 -17.32 -3.82
CA PHE A 102 -3.72 -15.88 -3.78
C PHE A 102 -3.88 -15.30 -2.35
N LEU A 103 -4.91 -15.73 -1.63
CA LEU A 103 -5.13 -15.33 -0.23
C LEU A 103 -3.96 -15.76 0.67
N PHE A 104 -3.43 -16.96 0.45
CA PHE A 104 -2.29 -17.47 1.17
C PHE A 104 -1.05 -16.58 0.97
N GLN A 105 -0.73 -16.21 -0.28
CA GLN A 105 0.40 -15.33 -0.57
C GLN A 105 0.26 -13.95 0.07
N ILE A 106 -0.93 -13.36 0.05
CA ILE A 106 -1.19 -12.08 0.69
C ILE A 106 -1.06 -12.19 2.22
N TYR A 107 -1.57 -13.27 2.80
CA TYR A 107 -1.44 -13.52 4.24
C TYR A 107 0.04 -13.61 4.64
N PHE A 108 0.84 -14.36 3.91
CA PHE A 108 2.30 -14.44 4.12
C PHE A 108 3.00 -13.09 3.96
N SER A 109 2.66 -12.35 2.89
CA SER A 109 3.21 -11.00 2.66
C SER A 109 2.84 -10.05 3.80
N THR A 110 1.62 -10.13 4.32
CA THR A 110 1.18 -9.32 5.46
C THR A 110 1.95 -9.66 6.73
N ILE A 111 2.09 -10.95 7.06
CA ILE A 111 2.90 -11.39 8.22
C ILE A 111 4.34 -10.90 8.07
N ARG A 112 4.93 -11.07 6.88
CA ARG A 112 6.29 -10.61 6.60
C ARG A 112 6.44 -9.10 6.80
N LEU A 113 5.47 -8.31 6.33
CA LEU A 113 5.46 -6.86 6.53
C LEU A 113 5.44 -6.51 8.03
N LEU A 114 4.57 -7.17 8.80
CA LEU A 114 4.47 -6.98 10.25
C LEU A 114 5.76 -7.39 10.98
N LEU A 115 6.37 -8.51 10.62
CA LEU A 115 7.63 -8.95 11.21
C LEU A 115 8.79 -7.99 10.87
N LYS A 116 8.79 -7.41 9.68
CA LYS A 116 9.84 -6.50 9.21
C LYS A 116 9.73 -5.09 9.80
N HIS A 117 8.52 -4.59 9.96
CA HIS A 117 8.26 -3.19 10.33
C HIS A 117 7.49 -3.01 11.64
N GLY A 118 6.93 -4.08 12.21
CA GLY A 118 5.98 -3.99 13.31
C GLY A 118 4.67 -3.30 12.87
N PHE A 119 3.95 -2.77 13.84
CA PHE A 119 2.82 -1.88 13.57
C PHE A 119 3.34 -0.47 13.26
N TYR A 120 3.89 -0.31 12.05
CA TYR A 120 4.38 1.00 11.62
C TYR A 120 3.20 1.94 11.39
N SER A 121 3.17 3.02 12.14
CA SER A 121 2.30 4.16 11.89
C SER A 121 3.17 5.41 11.78
N ARG A 122 2.96 6.17 10.72
CA ARG A 122 3.54 7.51 10.63
C ARG A 122 2.82 8.38 11.66
N LYS A 123 3.43 8.62 12.83
CA LYS A 123 2.91 9.60 13.78
C LYS A 123 2.85 10.95 13.08
N GLY A 124 1.63 11.46 12.94
CA GLY A 124 1.20 12.71 12.38
C GLY A 124 2.31 13.72 12.06
N GLY A 125 2.58 13.85 10.78
CA GLY A 125 3.20 15.04 10.25
C GLY A 125 2.10 16.07 10.03
N SER A 126 1.96 16.99 10.98
CA SER A 126 1.32 18.27 10.75
C SER A 126 2.08 19.05 9.69
#